data_bc924d2c812431d6a2cec0136cd952d5
#
_entry.id   bc924d2c812431d6a2cec0136cd952d5
#
_cell.length_a   1.000
_cell.length_b   1.000
_cell.length_c   1.000
_cell.angle_alpha   90.00
_cell.angle_beta   90.00
_cell.angle_gamma   90.00
#
_symmetry.space_group_name_H-M   'P 1'
#
loop_
_entity.id
_entity.type
_entity.pdbx_description
1 polymer ?
#
loop_
_entity_poly.entity_id
_entity_poly.type
_entity_poly.pdbx_seq_one_letter_code
_entity_poly.pdbx_strand_id
1 'polypeptide(L)'
;MTPITFQKLEKMNRHCNTCAKAYALLTLLSLVTFFIYFFNHFTLEILFTDPNALLPAIKMEALALGIMHIVYCFFFKYVDKKLQIFGLDSHNLNEYIQRNQAFFQKY
;
A
#
# COMPACT_ATOMS: atom_id res chain seq x y z
N MET A 1 19.18 -2.68 -22.99
CA MET A 1 18.26 -1.68 -22.41
C MET A 1 18.77 -0.27 -22.69
N THR A 2 17.90 0.60 -23.14
CA THR A 2 18.27 1.99 -23.42
C THR A 2 18.16 2.86 -22.17
N PRO A 3 18.86 4.01 -22.10
CA PRO A 3 18.71 4.93 -20.97
C PRO A 3 17.27 5.43 -20.77
N ILE A 4 16.52 5.59 -21.87
CA ILE A 4 15.11 6.00 -21.82
C ILE A 4 14.27 4.92 -21.13
N THR A 5 14.51 3.65 -21.44
CA THR A 5 13.81 2.53 -20.78
C THR A 5 14.14 2.46 -19.32
N PHE A 6 15.40 2.68 -18.95
CA PHE A 6 15.81 2.73 -17.54
C PHE A 6 15.11 3.85 -16.78
N GLN A 7 14.98 5.05 -17.37
CA GLN A 7 14.25 6.16 -16.76
C GLN A 7 12.77 5.81 -16.52
N LYS A 8 12.16 5.09 -17.46
CA LYS A 8 10.78 4.62 -17.27
C LYS A 8 10.67 3.65 -16.11
N LEU A 9 11.65 2.75 -15.96
CA LEU A 9 11.69 1.81 -14.84
C LEU A 9 11.90 2.53 -13.50
N GLU A 10 12.77 3.54 -13.46
CA GLU A 10 12.96 4.36 -12.27
C GLU A 10 11.67 5.08 -11.86
N LYS A 11 10.97 5.67 -12.83
CA LYS A 11 9.69 6.34 -12.60
C LYS A 11 8.68 5.37 -12.02
N MET A 12 8.59 4.16 -12.59
CA MET A 12 7.70 3.11 -12.11
C MET A 12 8.05 2.69 -10.68
N ASN A 13 9.35 2.54 -10.37
CA ASN A 13 9.80 2.24 -9.01
C ASN A 13 9.40 3.32 -8.01
N ARG A 14 9.54 4.60 -8.38
CA ARG A 14 9.10 5.71 -7.53
C ARG A 14 7.60 5.68 -7.29
N HIS A 15 6.79 5.35 -8.30
CA HIS A 15 5.35 5.20 -8.13
C HIS A 15 5.01 4.04 -7.19
N CYS A 16 5.70 2.91 -7.29
CA CYS A 16 5.51 1.79 -6.38
C CYS A 16 5.83 2.17 -4.93
N ASN A 17 6.95 2.87 -4.72
CA ASN A 17 7.34 3.33 -3.38
C ASN A 17 6.34 4.33 -2.81
N THR A 18 5.86 5.26 -3.63
CA THR A 18 4.84 6.23 -3.21
C THR A 18 3.53 5.54 -2.86
N CYS A 19 3.11 4.57 -3.67
CA CYS A 19 1.90 3.78 -3.42
C CYS A 19 2.00 3.01 -2.11
N ALA A 20 3.15 2.35 -1.85
CA ALA A 20 3.38 1.61 -0.61
C ALA A 20 3.33 2.53 0.61
N LYS A 21 3.97 3.70 0.53
CA LYS A 21 3.94 4.69 1.62
C LYS A 21 2.54 5.24 1.85
N ALA A 22 1.81 5.55 0.78
CA ALA A 22 0.44 6.04 0.87
C ALA A 22 -0.48 4.99 1.49
N TYR A 23 -0.33 3.72 1.10
CA TYR A 23 -1.10 2.62 1.68
C TYR A 23 -0.83 2.50 3.19
N ALA A 24 0.44 2.53 3.59
CA ALA A 24 0.83 2.44 5.00
C ALA A 24 0.26 3.62 5.81
N LEU A 25 0.35 4.84 5.27
CA LEU A 25 -0.16 6.03 5.92
C LEU A 25 -1.68 6.00 6.05
N LEU A 26 -2.40 5.62 4.99
CA LEU A 26 -3.86 5.53 5.01
C LEU A 26 -4.33 4.45 5.99
N THR A 27 -3.64 3.31 6.06
CA THR A 27 -3.94 2.25 7.02
C THR A 27 -3.77 2.76 8.45
N LEU A 28 -2.66 3.46 8.72
CA LEU A 28 -2.41 4.04 10.05
C LEU A 28 -3.47 5.06 10.43
N LEU A 29 -3.82 5.97 9.52
CA LEU A 29 -4.86 6.98 9.76
C LEU A 29 -6.22 6.34 10.02
N SER A 30 -6.57 5.29 9.27
CA SER A 30 -7.82 4.55 9.47
C SER A 30 -7.87 3.92 10.85
N LEU A 31 -6.77 3.27 11.28
CA LEU A 31 -6.70 2.65 12.61
C LEU A 31 -6.77 3.69 13.72
N VAL A 32 -6.08 4.82 13.60
CA VAL A 32 -6.12 5.90 14.57
C VAL A 32 -7.53 6.47 14.68
N THR A 33 -8.20 6.71 13.56
CA THR A 33 -9.58 7.20 13.53
C THR A 33 -10.52 6.21 14.20
N PHE A 34 -10.35 4.92 13.94
CA PHE A 34 -11.14 3.87 14.57
C PHE A 34 -10.96 3.86 16.08
N PHE A 35 -9.73 3.98 16.58
CA PHE A 35 -9.48 4.00 18.02
C PHE A 35 -10.04 5.25 18.68
N ILE A 36 -9.95 6.42 18.03
CA ILE A 36 -10.55 7.65 18.56
C ILE A 36 -12.07 7.49 18.66
N TYR A 37 -12.71 6.97 17.61
CA TYR A 37 -14.15 6.70 17.60
C TYR A 37 -14.52 5.73 18.72
N PHE A 38 -13.74 4.65 18.87
CA PHE A 38 -13.95 3.62 19.87
C PHE A 38 -13.91 4.22 21.28
N PHE A 39 -12.89 4.99 21.61
CA PHE A 39 -12.74 5.57 22.95
C PHE A 39 -13.79 6.65 23.26
N ASN A 40 -14.32 7.33 22.25
CA ASN A 40 -15.34 8.36 22.44
C ASN A 40 -16.76 7.80 22.55
N HIS A 41 -17.05 6.70 21.88
CA HIS A 41 -18.41 6.16 21.81
C HIS A 41 -18.63 4.89 22.62
N PHE A 42 -17.56 4.19 23.00
CA PHE A 42 -17.67 2.95 23.75
C PHE A 42 -17.01 3.12 25.12
N THR A 43 -17.81 2.96 26.16
CA THR A 43 -17.33 2.90 27.55
C THR A 43 -17.16 1.44 27.95
N LEU A 44 -16.41 1.20 29.04
CA LEU A 44 -16.29 -0.16 29.59
C LEU A 44 -17.67 -0.73 29.94
N GLU A 45 -18.58 0.09 30.40
CA GLU A 45 -19.94 -0.31 30.74
C GLU A 45 -20.68 -0.84 29.51
N ILE A 46 -20.62 -0.14 28.36
CA ILE A 46 -21.25 -0.57 27.12
C ILE A 46 -20.64 -1.90 26.63
N LEU A 47 -19.31 -2.05 26.74
CA LEU A 47 -18.63 -3.28 26.33
C LEU A 47 -19.07 -4.49 27.15
N PHE A 48 -19.34 -4.31 28.43
CA PHE A 48 -19.82 -5.39 29.32
C PHE A 48 -21.30 -5.66 29.18
N THR A 49 -22.13 -4.64 28.90
CA THR A 49 -23.59 -4.79 28.82
C THR A 49 -24.06 -5.15 27.42
N ASP A 50 -23.40 -4.63 26.38
CA ASP A 50 -23.79 -4.87 24.98
C ASP A 50 -22.55 -4.97 24.08
N PRO A 51 -21.83 -6.10 24.10
CA PRO A 51 -20.65 -6.29 23.25
C PRO A 51 -20.98 -6.26 21.76
N ASN A 52 -22.24 -6.55 21.36
CA ASN A 52 -22.65 -6.52 19.96
C ASN A 52 -22.71 -5.11 19.36
N ALA A 53 -22.71 -4.05 20.20
CA ALA A 53 -22.66 -2.68 19.72
C ALA A 53 -21.36 -2.36 18.97
N LEU A 54 -20.30 -3.12 19.23
CA LEU A 54 -19.01 -3.00 18.55
C LEU A 54 -18.99 -3.54 17.12
N LEU A 55 -19.85 -4.51 16.82
CA LEU A 55 -19.85 -5.24 15.54
C LEU A 55 -19.96 -4.31 14.33
N PRO A 56 -20.89 -3.33 14.26
CA PRO A 56 -20.97 -2.44 13.10
C PRO A 56 -19.69 -1.67 12.84
N ALA A 57 -19.05 -1.15 13.91
CA ALA A 57 -17.80 -0.40 13.79
C ALA A 57 -16.66 -1.28 13.27
N ILE A 58 -16.52 -2.49 13.79
CA ILE A 58 -15.52 -3.46 13.35
C ILE A 58 -15.75 -3.84 11.89
N LYS A 59 -17.00 -4.06 11.49
CA LYS A 59 -17.34 -4.41 10.10
C LYS A 59 -16.97 -3.28 9.13
N MET A 60 -17.27 -2.03 9.50
CA MET A 60 -16.93 -0.88 8.67
C MET A 60 -15.41 -0.72 8.50
N GLU A 61 -14.66 -0.88 9.58
CA GLU A 61 -13.20 -0.80 9.54
C GLU A 61 -12.61 -1.93 8.69
N ALA A 62 -13.09 -3.16 8.89
CA ALA A 62 -12.65 -4.31 8.09
C ALA A 62 -12.94 -4.11 6.61
N LEU A 63 -14.10 -3.55 6.27
CA LEU A 63 -14.47 -3.27 4.88
C LEU A 63 -13.55 -2.22 4.27
N ALA A 64 -13.28 -1.12 5.00
CA ALA A 64 -12.40 -0.06 4.53
C ALA A 64 -10.97 -0.57 4.27
N LEU A 65 -10.41 -1.32 5.22
CA LEU A 65 -9.08 -1.91 5.08
C LEU A 65 -9.04 -2.94 3.95
N GLY A 66 -10.10 -3.73 3.79
CA GLY A 66 -10.22 -4.72 2.72
C GLY A 66 -10.23 -4.06 1.34
N ILE A 67 -10.99 -2.98 1.16
CA ILE A 67 -11.03 -2.24 -0.10
C ILE A 67 -9.66 -1.66 -0.42
N MET A 68 -9.00 -1.02 0.55
CA MET A 68 -7.66 -0.47 0.34
C MET A 68 -6.66 -1.54 -0.06
N HIS A 69 -6.72 -2.71 0.59
CA HIS A 69 -5.85 -3.84 0.28
C HIS A 69 -6.07 -4.37 -1.13
N ILE A 70 -7.32 -4.48 -1.56
CA ILE A 70 -7.66 -4.93 -2.91
C ILE A 70 -7.09 -3.97 -3.95
N VAL A 71 -7.29 -2.66 -3.77
CA VAL A 71 -6.76 -1.64 -4.68
C VAL A 71 -5.23 -1.73 -4.76
N TYR A 72 -4.57 -1.87 -3.61
CA TYR A 72 -3.13 -2.01 -3.53
C TYR A 72 -2.64 -3.25 -4.30
N CYS A 73 -3.30 -4.39 -4.11
CA CYS A 73 -2.94 -5.63 -4.81
C CYS A 73 -3.12 -5.52 -6.33
N PHE A 74 -4.21 -4.90 -6.78
CA PHE A 74 -4.43 -4.69 -8.22
C PHE A 74 -3.38 -3.80 -8.84
N PHE A 75 -2.98 -2.74 -8.14
CA PHE A 75 -1.92 -1.86 -8.61
C PHE A 75 -0.61 -2.62 -8.80
N PHE A 76 -0.20 -3.43 -7.83
CA PHE A 76 1.04 -4.20 -7.92
C PHE A 76 0.98 -5.29 -8.98
N LYS A 77 -0.19 -5.92 -9.18
CA LYS A 77 -0.37 -6.87 -10.29
C LYS A 77 -0.20 -6.18 -11.65
N TYR A 78 -0.75 -4.98 -11.79
CA TYR A 78 -0.61 -4.20 -13.01
C TYR A 78 0.85 -3.87 -13.29
N VAL A 79 1.59 -3.45 -12.26
CA VAL A 79 3.02 -3.16 -12.36
C VAL A 79 3.81 -4.40 -12.73
N ASP A 80 3.54 -5.54 -12.08
CA ASP A 80 4.21 -6.81 -12.36
C ASP A 80 3.99 -7.23 -13.81
N LYS A 81 2.78 -7.06 -14.32
CA LYS A 81 2.46 -7.39 -15.71
C LYS A 81 3.27 -6.53 -16.69
N LYS A 82 3.41 -5.24 -16.40
CA LYS A 82 4.23 -4.34 -17.24
C LYS A 82 5.71 -4.67 -17.18
N LEU A 83 6.20 -5.10 -16.02
CA LEU A 83 7.60 -5.44 -15.84
C LEU A 83 7.97 -6.81 -16.41
N GLN A 84 6.98 -7.65 -16.69
CA GLN A 84 7.20 -9.01 -17.20
C GLN A 84 8.01 -9.02 -18.51
N ILE A 85 7.83 -8.00 -19.36
CA ILE A 85 8.56 -7.84 -20.62
C ILE A 85 10.07 -7.77 -20.36
N PHE A 86 10.49 -7.23 -19.22
CA PHE A 86 11.89 -7.07 -18.84
C PHE A 86 12.41 -8.21 -17.96
N GLY A 87 11.57 -9.21 -17.67
CA GLY A 87 11.92 -10.27 -16.74
C GLY A 87 11.99 -9.81 -15.28
N LEU A 88 11.32 -8.71 -14.95
CA LEU A 88 11.32 -8.11 -13.62
C LEU A 88 9.93 -8.18 -12.99
N ASP A 89 9.88 -8.00 -11.68
CA ASP A 89 8.63 -7.81 -10.94
C ASP A 89 8.78 -6.65 -9.95
N SER A 90 7.69 -6.32 -9.23
CA SER A 90 7.69 -5.20 -8.29
C SER A 90 8.68 -5.41 -7.13
N HIS A 91 8.99 -6.66 -6.78
CA HIS A 91 9.93 -6.97 -5.70
C HIS A 91 11.39 -6.78 -6.14
N ASN A 92 11.71 -7.10 -7.39
CA ASN A 92 13.07 -7.06 -7.92
C ASN A 92 13.43 -5.71 -8.55
N LEU A 93 12.43 -4.88 -8.84
CA LEU A 93 12.63 -3.63 -9.57
C LEU A 93 13.60 -2.68 -8.88
N ASN A 94 13.44 -2.48 -7.57
CA ASN A 94 14.31 -1.57 -6.80
C ASN A 94 15.76 -2.06 -6.81
N GLU A 95 15.97 -3.35 -6.60
CA GLU A 95 17.29 -3.96 -6.62
C GLU A 95 17.95 -3.82 -8.00
N TYR A 96 17.19 -4.07 -9.06
CA TYR A 96 17.66 -3.92 -10.43
C TYR A 96 18.10 -2.48 -10.71
N ILE A 97 17.31 -1.50 -10.28
CA ILE A 97 17.63 -0.09 -10.46
C ILE A 97 18.91 0.29 -9.71
N GLN A 98 19.05 -0.16 -8.45
CA GLN A 98 20.24 0.12 -7.65
C GLN A 98 21.50 -0.46 -8.29
N ARG A 99 21.43 -1.67 -8.83
CA ARG A 99 22.57 -2.32 -9.48
C ARG A 99 23.03 -1.59 -10.74
N ASN A 100 22.10 -1.03 -11.50
CA ASN A 100 22.37 -0.44 -12.80
C ASN A 100 22.42 1.08 -12.76
N GLN A 101 22.15 1.71 -11.62
CA GLN A 101 22.08 3.16 -11.51
C GLN A 101 23.40 3.83 -11.88
N ALA A 102 24.52 3.32 -11.39
CA ALA A 102 25.83 3.88 -11.70
C ALA A 102 26.16 3.79 -13.19
N PHE A 103 25.74 2.72 -13.86
CA PHE A 103 25.95 2.54 -15.29
C PHE A 103 25.13 3.54 -16.11
N PHE A 104 23.85 3.71 -15.78
CA PHE A 104 22.96 4.57 -16.54
C PHE A 104 23.05 6.05 -16.17
N GLN A 105 23.61 6.40 -15.03
CA GLN A 105 23.87 7.80 -14.66
C GLN A 105 24.89 8.48 -15.58
N LYS A 106 25.71 7.73 -16.30
CA LYS A 106 26.69 8.28 -17.24
C LYS A 106 26.04 8.77 -18.54
N TYR A 107 24.80 8.47 -18.75
CA TYR A 107 24.04 8.90 -19.92
C TYR A 107 23.09 10.03 -19.49
#